data_82e5df1f351d52d065fcbbc4c34f214f
#
_entry.id   82e5df1f351d52d065fcbbc4c34f214f
#
_cell.length_a   1.000
_cell.length_b   1.000
_cell.length_c   1.000
_cell.angle_alpha   90.00
_cell.angle_beta   90.00
_cell.angle_gamma   90.00
#
_symmetry.space_group_name_H-M   'P 1'
#
loop_
_entity.id
_entity.type
_entity.pdbx_description
1 polymer ?
#
loop_
_entity_poly.entity_id
_entity_poly.type
_entity_poly.pdbx_seq_one_letter_code
_entity_poly.pdbx_strand_id
1 'polypeptide(L)'
;MDCGERTHLGSDPSASRMRLAVFIVDSDAKVRERLVGIVRAAGWQGMGFGSAEELLADPRSLAPGCILLDVDLPGLSGLELQQLLAARAGISVIFASASRDMQLTVRAIKAGAVNFLTKPVDRETLVSAVTEALECSRASLSRDADQRVLRSRFATLTAREREVLELVLSGRLNKQIAAELGIAEITVKVHRGRGMRKLGATSFAELVRLGARLGVGVGEAGRTAPQATARGTRRFAVPGTQSRDETARCPARGMEDLAGIS
;
A
#
# COMPACT_ATOMS: atom_id res chain seq x y z
N MET A 1 53.48 -9.33 -30.21
CA MET A 1 52.12 -9.41 -30.78
C MET A 1 51.32 -10.28 -29.84
N ASP A 2 50.60 -9.67 -28.95
CA ASP A 2 49.74 -10.41 -28.04
C ASP A 2 48.42 -9.60 -27.88
N CYS A 3 47.37 -10.17 -28.46
CA CYS A 3 46.05 -9.60 -28.51
C CYS A 3 45.30 -10.01 -27.25
N GLY A 4 45.26 -9.12 -26.25
CA GLY A 4 44.49 -9.32 -25.06
C GLY A 4 42.98 -9.29 -25.36
N GLU A 5 42.35 -10.46 -25.30
CA GLU A 5 40.90 -10.63 -25.25
C GLU A 5 40.32 -9.98 -23.97
N ARG A 6 39.64 -8.85 -24.14
CA ARG A 6 38.78 -8.30 -23.11
C ARG A 6 37.47 -9.09 -23.13
N THR A 7 37.33 -10.03 -22.24
CA THR A 7 36.06 -10.64 -21.90
C THR A 7 35.12 -9.57 -21.32
N HIS A 8 34.19 -9.11 -22.16
CA HIS A 8 33.01 -8.38 -21.70
C HIS A 8 32.17 -9.33 -20.80
N LEU A 9 32.32 -9.19 -19.51
CA LEU A 9 31.32 -9.66 -18.54
C LEU A 9 30.06 -8.85 -18.80
N GLY A 10 29.19 -9.38 -19.64
CA GLY A 10 27.82 -8.90 -19.82
C GLY A 10 27.11 -9.07 -18.49
N SER A 11 26.93 -7.96 -17.78
CA SER A 11 26.00 -7.90 -16.67
C SER A 11 24.60 -8.16 -17.21
N ASP A 12 24.12 -9.38 -17.00
CA ASP A 12 22.76 -9.79 -17.32
C ASP A 12 21.78 -8.90 -16.53
N PRO A 13 20.97 -8.05 -17.19
CA PRO A 13 20.02 -7.18 -16.52
C PRO A 13 18.85 -7.94 -15.87
N SER A 14 18.80 -9.28 -16.03
CA SER A 14 17.77 -10.13 -15.42
C SER A 14 18.06 -10.49 -13.96
N ALA A 15 19.28 -10.27 -13.45
CA ALA A 15 19.71 -10.71 -12.11
C ALA A 15 19.18 -9.84 -10.94
N SER A 16 18.58 -8.69 -11.21
CA SER A 16 18.07 -7.77 -10.15
C SER A 16 16.55 -7.69 -10.08
N ARG A 17 15.82 -8.59 -10.71
CA ARG A 17 14.37 -8.72 -10.44
C ARG A 17 14.22 -9.37 -9.08
N MET A 18 13.91 -8.56 -8.07
CA MET A 18 13.47 -9.02 -6.77
C MET A 18 12.42 -10.12 -6.97
N ARG A 19 12.80 -11.39 -6.73
CA ARG A 19 11.90 -12.53 -6.93
C ARG A 19 10.85 -12.47 -5.84
N LEU A 20 9.65 -12.03 -6.20
CA LEU A 20 8.51 -12.03 -5.30
C LEU A 20 8.17 -13.49 -4.95
N ALA A 21 7.96 -13.74 -3.66
CA ALA A 21 7.60 -15.05 -3.16
C ALA A 21 6.08 -15.23 -3.13
N VAL A 22 5.64 -16.49 -3.21
CA VAL A 22 4.24 -16.88 -3.03
C VAL A 22 4.16 -17.80 -1.83
N PHE A 23 3.49 -17.35 -0.80
CA PHE A 23 3.28 -18.08 0.44
C PHE A 23 1.88 -18.70 0.40
N ILE A 24 1.77 -20.00 0.63
CA ILE A 24 0.51 -20.72 0.68
C ILE A 24 0.26 -21.16 2.12
N VAL A 25 -0.82 -20.66 2.72
CA VAL A 25 -1.24 -20.99 4.08
C VAL A 25 -2.52 -21.79 4.02
N ASP A 26 -2.45 -23.07 4.30
CA ASP A 26 -3.57 -24.01 4.23
C ASP A 26 -3.33 -25.14 5.23
N SER A 27 -4.33 -25.48 6.05
CA SER A 27 -4.22 -26.55 7.04
C SER A 27 -4.16 -27.93 6.43
N ASP A 28 -4.80 -28.14 5.25
CA ASP A 28 -4.74 -29.40 4.51
C ASP A 28 -3.41 -29.53 3.76
N ALA A 29 -2.58 -30.50 4.19
CA ALA A 29 -1.27 -30.75 3.61
C ALA A 29 -1.34 -31.09 2.11
N LYS A 30 -2.35 -31.87 1.68
CA LYS A 30 -2.49 -32.27 0.27
C LYS A 30 -2.86 -31.08 -0.62
N VAL A 31 -3.78 -30.23 -0.17
CA VAL A 31 -4.16 -29.01 -0.86
C VAL A 31 -2.95 -28.08 -0.94
N ARG A 32 -2.26 -27.86 0.17
CA ARG A 32 -1.07 -27.02 0.29
C ARG A 32 0.04 -27.45 -0.67
N GLU A 33 0.41 -28.74 -0.66
CA GLU A 33 1.46 -29.28 -1.53
C GLU A 33 1.08 -29.15 -3.01
N ARG A 34 -0.17 -29.41 -3.39
CA ARG A 34 -0.66 -29.23 -4.74
C ARG A 34 -0.54 -27.79 -5.21
N LEU A 35 -0.98 -26.82 -4.40
CA LEU A 35 -0.94 -25.40 -4.73
C LEU A 35 0.51 -24.90 -4.83
N VAL A 36 1.41 -25.31 -3.91
CA VAL A 36 2.85 -25.04 -4.00
C VAL A 36 3.43 -25.61 -5.29
N GLY A 37 3.05 -26.82 -5.69
CA GLY A 37 3.47 -27.45 -6.94
C GLY A 37 3.08 -26.64 -8.18
N ILE A 38 1.85 -26.14 -8.23
CA ILE A 38 1.36 -25.30 -9.34
C ILE A 38 2.15 -23.97 -9.40
N VAL A 39 2.36 -23.33 -8.27
CA VAL A 39 3.11 -22.06 -8.16
C VAL A 39 4.55 -22.23 -8.64
N ARG A 40 5.22 -23.31 -8.21
CA ARG A 40 6.60 -23.63 -8.63
C ARG A 40 6.69 -23.97 -10.11
N ALA A 41 5.74 -24.72 -10.64
CA ALA A 41 5.66 -25.03 -12.06
C ALA A 41 5.40 -23.80 -12.94
N ALA A 42 4.83 -22.72 -12.38
CA ALA A 42 4.67 -21.42 -13.04
C ALA A 42 5.92 -20.53 -12.94
N GLY A 43 7.00 -21.00 -12.29
CA GLY A 43 8.28 -20.31 -12.20
C GLY A 43 8.44 -19.37 -11.00
N TRP A 44 7.53 -19.40 -10.02
CA TRP A 44 7.63 -18.62 -8.79
C TRP A 44 8.23 -19.40 -7.62
N GLN A 45 8.72 -18.68 -6.60
CA GLN A 45 9.12 -19.30 -5.33
C GLN A 45 7.88 -19.57 -4.49
N GLY A 46 7.41 -20.84 -4.44
CA GLY A 46 6.28 -21.26 -3.62
C GLY A 46 6.76 -21.84 -2.28
N MET A 47 6.21 -21.36 -1.17
CA MET A 47 6.44 -21.86 0.19
C MET A 47 5.09 -22.16 0.85
N GLY A 48 4.97 -23.32 1.52
CA GLY A 48 3.74 -23.75 2.18
C GLY A 48 3.86 -23.71 3.69
N PHE A 49 2.78 -23.32 4.37
CA PHE A 49 2.64 -23.22 5.82
C PHE A 49 1.32 -23.85 6.25
N GLY A 50 1.32 -24.56 7.37
CA GLY A 50 0.14 -25.25 7.90
C GLY A 50 -0.77 -24.33 8.72
N SER A 51 -0.27 -23.20 9.20
CA SER A 51 -1.02 -22.23 9.99
C SER A 51 -0.53 -20.79 9.80
N ALA A 52 -1.29 -19.85 10.28
CA ALA A 52 -0.93 -18.44 10.30
C ALA A 52 0.31 -18.17 11.20
N GLU A 53 0.38 -18.87 12.32
CA GLU A 53 1.48 -18.77 13.29
C GLU A 53 2.79 -19.26 12.68
N GLU A 54 2.74 -20.38 11.94
CA GLU A 54 3.91 -20.90 11.22
C GLU A 54 4.43 -19.90 10.19
N LEU A 55 3.52 -19.27 9.40
CA LEU A 55 3.88 -18.20 8.49
C LEU A 55 4.54 -17.04 9.22
N LEU A 56 3.95 -16.54 10.31
CA LEU A 56 4.44 -15.38 11.05
C LEU A 56 5.79 -15.64 11.74
N ALA A 57 6.09 -16.89 12.09
CA ALA A 57 7.36 -17.30 12.68
C ALA A 57 8.50 -17.39 11.65
N ASP A 58 8.19 -17.50 10.36
CA ASP A 58 9.21 -17.58 9.31
C ASP A 58 9.69 -16.17 8.89
N PRO A 59 10.99 -15.84 9.07
CA PRO A 59 11.51 -14.53 8.66
C PRO A 59 11.32 -14.21 7.18
N ARG A 60 11.22 -15.24 6.32
CA ARG A 60 11.02 -15.09 4.87
C ARG A 60 9.62 -14.62 4.54
N SER A 61 8.63 -14.85 5.40
CA SER A 61 7.25 -14.38 5.23
C SER A 61 7.11 -12.86 5.21
N LEU A 62 8.17 -12.16 5.65
CA LEU A 62 8.26 -10.70 5.61
C LEU A 62 8.72 -10.18 4.25
N ALA A 63 9.16 -11.06 3.35
CA ALA A 63 9.55 -10.70 2.00
C ALA A 63 8.33 -10.24 1.18
N PRO A 64 8.52 -9.26 0.29
CA PRO A 64 7.45 -8.84 -0.62
C PRO A 64 6.96 -10.00 -1.48
N GLY A 65 5.64 -10.09 -1.64
CA GLY A 65 5.06 -11.19 -2.41
C GLY A 65 3.54 -11.30 -2.31
N CYS A 66 3.05 -12.49 -2.59
CA CYS A 66 1.63 -12.85 -2.52
C CYS A 66 1.44 -13.92 -1.46
N ILE A 67 0.38 -13.81 -0.66
CA ILE A 67 -0.07 -14.83 0.28
C ILE A 67 -1.40 -15.39 -0.24
N LEU A 68 -1.41 -16.67 -0.57
CA LEU A 68 -2.64 -17.44 -0.79
C LEU A 68 -3.05 -18.04 0.55
N LEU A 69 -4.20 -17.64 1.05
CA LEU A 69 -4.60 -17.83 2.44
C LEU A 69 -5.92 -18.57 2.53
N ASP A 70 -5.94 -19.72 3.20
CA ASP A 70 -7.20 -20.34 3.59
C ASP A 70 -7.93 -19.47 4.59
N VAL A 71 -9.24 -19.37 4.45
CA VAL A 71 -10.09 -18.67 5.40
C VAL A 71 -10.20 -19.45 6.70
N ASP A 72 -10.36 -20.77 6.59
CA ASP A 72 -10.63 -21.67 7.71
C ASP A 72 -9.33 -22.27 8.27
N LEU A 73 -8.51 -21.41 8.88
CA LEU A 73 -7.27 -21.84 9.57
C LEU A 73 -7.55 -22.12 11.03
N PRO A 74 -6.88 -23.13 11.62
CA PRO A 74 -6.89 -23.33 13.07
C PRO A 74 -6.11 -22.21 13.76
N GLY A 75 -6.58 -21.81 14.95
CA GLY A 75 -5.96 -20.72 15.70
C GLY A 75 -6.31 -19.35 15.13
N LEU A 76 -5.33 -18.64 14.61
CA LEU A 76 -5.51 -17.34 13.99
C LEU A 76 -6.19 -17.48 12.62
N SER A 77 -7.39 -16.94 12.48
CA SER A 77 -8.15 -17.01 11.22
C SER A 77 -7.47 -16.25 10.08
N GLY A 78 -7.77 -16.64 8.83
CA GLY A 78 -7.21 -15.96 7.66
C GLY A 78 -7.54 -14.46 7.61
N LEU A 79 -8.73 -14.05 8.04
CA LEU A 79 -9.12 -12.63 8.09
C LEU A 79 -8.34 -11.84 9.16
N GLU A 80 -8.07 -12.42 10.31
CA GLU A 80 -7.24 -11.79 11.34
C GLU A 80 -5.79 -11.66 10.87
N LEU A 81 -5.25 -12.70 10.23
CA LEU A 81 -3.91 -12.63 9.62
C LEU A 81 -3.84 -11.52 8.56
N GLN A 82 -4.85 -11.38 7.69
CA GLN A 82 -4.90 -10.29 6.72
C GLN A 82 -4.82 -8.92 7.40
N GLN A 83 -5.54 -8.70 8.49
CA GLN A 83 -5.51 -7.44 9.25
C GLN A 83 -4.12 -7.14 9.81
N LEU A 84 -3.44 -8.15 10.34
CA LEU A 84 -2.05 -8.00 10.83
C LEU A 84 -1.07 -7.64 9.71
N LEU A 85 -1.32 -8.10 8.50
CA LEU A 85 -0.48 -7.86 7.33
C LEU A 85 -0.83 -6.58 6.57
N ALA A 86 -2.01 -5.98 6.83
CA ALA A 86 -2.54 -4.82 6.07
C ALA A 86 -1.60 -3.60 6.07
N ALA A 87 -0.83 -3.39 7.15
CA ALA A 87 0.13 -2.29 7.24
C ALA A 87 1.46 -2.54 6.51
N ARG A 88 1.67 -3.74 5.95
CA ARG A 88 2.93 -4.12 5.29
C ARG A 88 2.88 -3.84 3.80
N ALA A 89 3.71 -2.91 3.36
CA ALA A 89 3.87 -2.66 1.92
C ALA A 89 4.49 -3.89 1.22
N GLY A 90 4.00 -4.17 0.01
CA GLY A 90 4.55 -5.23 -0.83
C GLY A 90 4.02 -6.64 -0.51
N ILE A 91 3.03 -6.79 0.36
CA ILE A 91 2.31 -8.04 0.59
C ILE A 91 0.90 -7.91 0.03
N SER A 92 0.51 -8.83 -0.84
CA SER A 92 -0.84 -8.96 -1.39
C SER A 92 -1.47 -10.26 -0.94
N VAL A 93 -2.76 -10.25 -0.60
CA VAL A 93 -3.47 -11.42 -0.09
C VAL A 93 -4.52 -11.87 -1.09
N ILE A 94 -4.54 -13.18 -1.35
CA ILE A 94 -5.60 -13.90 -2.06
C ILE A 94 -6.21 -14.87 -1.06
N PHE A 95 -7.53 -14.95 -0.97
CA PHE A 95 -8.18 -15.99 -0.20
C PHE A 95 -8.52 -17.20 -1.05
N ALA A 96 -8.49 -18.38 -0.43
CA ALA A 96 -9.05 -19.61 -0.97
C ALA A 96 -9.95 -20.25 0.09
N SER A 97 -11.21 -20.58 -0.25
CA SER A 97 -12.13 -21.20 0.69
C SER A 97 -13.02 -22.27 0.01
N ALA A 98 -13.37 -23.30 0.75
CA ALA A 98 -14.39 -24.25 0.34
C ALA A 98 -15.81 -23.67 0.47
N SER A 99 -15.98 -22.68 1.34
CA SER A 99 -17.26 -21.99 1.54
C SER A 99 -17.57 -21.05 0.36
N ARG A 100 -18.84 -21.04 -0.06
CA ARG A 100 -19.39 -20.09 -1.04
C ARG A 100 -20.12 -18.93 -0.37
N ASP A 101 -19.76 -18.61 0.87
CA ASP A 101 -20.36 -17.50 1.60
C ASP A 101 -19.96 -16.16 0.98
N MET A 102 -20.94 -15.52 0.35
CA MET A 102 -20.77 -14.21 -0.29
C MET A 102 -20.41 -13.12 0.72
N GLN A 103 -20.91 -13.19 1.96
CA GLN A 103 -20.60 -12.19 2.99
C GLN A 103 -19.12 -12.26 3.37
N LEU A 104 -18.57 -13.46 3.47
CA LEU A 104 -17.16 -13.69 3.72
C LEU A 104 -16.29 -13.12 2.59
N THR A 105 -16.66 -13.40 1.34
CA THR A 105 -15.98 -12.84 0.16
C THR A 105 -15.97 -11.32 0.18
N VAL A 106 -17.12 -10.70 0.43
CA VAL A 106 -17.24 -9.23 0.49
C VAL A 106 -16.38 -8.66 1.63
N ARG A 107 -16.35 -9.32 2.80
CA ARG A 107 -15.51 -8.89 3.93
C ARG A 107 -14.02 -8.96 3.58
N ALA A 108 -13.56 -10.06 2.96
CA ALA A 108 -12.18 -10.24 2.56
C ALA A 108 -11.73 -9.15 1.54
N ILE A 109 -12.53 -8.90 0.51
CA ILE A 109 -12.24 -7.87 -0.51
C ILE A 109 -12.25 -6.47 0.10
N LYS A 110 -13.24 -6.15 0.98
CA LYS A 110 -13.26 -4.84 1.68
C LYS A 110 -12.06 -4.66 2.60
N ALA A 111 -11.52 -5.73 3.16
CA ALA A 111 -10.30 -5.71 3.96
C ALA A 111 -9.02 -5.62 3.12
N GLY A 112 -9.13 -5.54 1.78
CA GLY A 112 -7.99 -5.32 0.88
C GLY A 112 -7.41 -6.59 0.24
N ALA A 113 -8.12 -7.73 0.28
CA ALA A 113 -7.73 -8.89 -0.52
C ALA A 113 -7.81 -8.55 -2.02
N VAL A 114 -6.82 -9.02 -2.76
CA VAL A 114 -6.77 -8.83 -4.22
C VAL A 114 -7.80 -9.73 -4.90
N ASN A 115 -7.95 -10.97 -4.42
CA ASN A 115 -8.87 -11.93 -5.00
C ASN A 115 -9.39 -12.91 -3.94
N PHE A 116 -10.49 -13.63 -4.29
CA PHE A 116 -11.09 -14.70 -3.50
C PHE A 116 -11.41 -15.89 -4.40
N LEU A 117 -10.80 -17.04 -4.12
CA LEU A 117 -10.91 -18.24 -4.93
C LEU A 117 -11.74 -19.29 -4.21
N THR A 118 -12.62 -19.98 -4.95
CA THR A 118 -13.37 -21.12 -4.41
C THR A 118 -12.58 -22.41 -4.62
N LYS A 119 -12.39 -23.20 -3.56
CA LYS A 119 -11.79 -24.54 -3.66
C LYS A 119 -12.77 -25.54 -4.30
N PRO A 120 -12.32 -26.47 -5.14
CA PRO A 120 -10.94 -26.71 -5.55
C PRO A 120 -10.45 -25.68 -6.58
N VAL A 121 -9.28 -25.08 -6.32
CA VAL A 121 -8.69 -24.07 -7.22
C VAL A 121 -8.01 -24.81 -8.39
N ASP A 122 -8.37 -24.47 -9.61
CA ASP A 122 -7.68 -24.94 -10.81
C ASP A 122 -6.39 -24.18 -11.08
N ARG A 123 -5.57 -24.70 -12.00
CA ARG A 123 -4.25 -24.14 -12.30
C ARG A 123 -4.34 -22.74 -12.92
N GLU A 124 -5.25 -22.55 -13.88
CA GLU A 124 -5.32 -21.30 -14.65
C GLU A 124 -5.81 -20.15 -13.77
N THR A 125 -6.85 -20.39 -13.00
CA THR A 125 -7.39 -19.44 -12.01
C THR A 125 -6.33 -19.06 -10.98
N LEU A 126 -5.57 -20.04 -10.44
CA LEU A 126 -4.51 -19.76 -9.49
C LEU A 126 -3.40 -18.90 -10.10
N VAL A 127 -2.92 -19.26 -11.28
CA VAL A 127 -1.83 -18.55 -11.96
C VAL A 127 -2.24 -17.10 -12.28
N SER A 128 -3.49 -16.90 -12.76
CA SER A 128 -4.02 -15.56 -13.03
C SER A 128 -4.10 -14.72 -11.77
N ALA A 129 -4.69 -15.26 -10.68
CA ALA A 129 -4.83 -14.54 -9.42
C ALA A 129 -3.47 -14.19 -8.78
N VAL A 130 -2.51 -15.13 -8.81
CA VAL A 130 -1.14 -14.88 -8.30
C VAL A 130 -0.43 -13.82 -9.13
N THR A 131 -0.58 -13.83 -10.47
CA THR A 131 0.01 -12.80 -11.33
C THR A 131 -0.49 -11.40 -10.95
N GLU A 132 -1.80 -11.24 -10.83
CA GLU A 132 -2.43 -9.98 -10.42
C GLU A 132 -1.95 -9.54 -9.03
N ALA A 133 -1.93 -10.45 -8.07
CA ALA A 133 -1.47 -10.14 -6.71
C ALA A 133 0.01 -9.73 -6.65
N LEU A 134 0.87 -10.37 -7.44
CA LEU A 134 2.28 -9.97 -7.53
C LEU A 134 2.46 -8.60 -8.20
N GLU A 135 1.63 -8.24 -9.16
CA GLU A 135 1.62 -6.88 -9.74
C GLU A 135 1.18 -5.85 -8.71
N CYS A 136 0.13 -6.12 -7.93
CA CYS A 136 -0.31 -5.27 -6.83
C CYS A 136 0.78 -5.11 -5.76
N SER A 137 1.48 -6.18 -5.42
CA SER A 137 2.62 -6.17 -4.49
C SER A 137 3.75 -5.25 -4.99
N ARG A 138 4.15 -5.37 -6.27
CA ARG A 138 5.16 -4.49 -6.88
C ARG A 138 4.74 -3.03 -6.87
N ALA A 139 3.50 -2.74 -7.24
CA ALA A 139 2.96 -1.38 -7.23
C ALA A 139 2.93 -0.78 -5.81
N SER A 140 2.61 -1.59 -4.81
CA SER A 140 2.64 -1.19 -3.40
C SER A 140 4.05 -0.85 -2.93
N LEU A 141 5.05 -1.67 -3.28
CA LEU A 141 6.46 -1.42 -2.98
C LEU A 141 6.97 -0.13 -3.62
N SER A 142 6.63 0.10 -4.88
CA SER A 142 7.03 1.33 -5.59
C SER A 142 6.45 2.56 -4.88
N ARG A 143 5.16 2.53 -4.54
CA ARG A 143 4.51 3.63 -3.80
C ARG A 143 5.15 3.88 -2.45
N ASP A 144 5.49 2.83 -1.70
CA ASP A 144 6.15 2.95 -0.40
C ASP A 144 7.57 3.52 -0.54
N ALA A 145 8.33 3.06 -1.54
CA ALA A 145 9.66 3.62 -1.85
C ALA A 145 9.58 5.12 -2.18
N ASP A 146 8.64 5.52 -3.06
CA ASP A 146 8.41 6.92 -3.41
C ASP A 146 8.00 7.76 -2.18
N GLN A 147 7.19 7.17 -1.30
CA GLN A 147 6.78 7.84 -0.06
C GLN A 147 7.94 8.02 0.91
N ARG A 148 8.83 7.03 1.03
CA ARG A 148 10.05 7.14 1.85
C ARG A 148 10.99 8.21 1.30
N VAL A 149 11.21 8.26 -0.02
CA VAL A 149 12.02 9.29 -0.67
C VAL A 149 11.42 10.68 -0.41
N LEU A 150 10.10 10.82 -0.55
CA LEU A 150 9.43 12.09 -0.30
C LEU A 150 9.57 12.54 1.17
N ARG A 151 9.38 11.61 2.12
CA ARG A 151 9.59 11.89 3.56
C ARG A 151 11.03 12.29 3.87
N SER A 152 12.01 11.62 3.26
CA SER A 152 13.43 11.98 3.45
C SER A 152 13.73 13.38 2.91
N ARG A 153 13.21 13.74 1.74
CA ARG A 153 13.33 15.10 1.19
C ARG A 153 12.67 16.14 2.10
N PHE A 154 11.48 15.85 2.62
CA PHE A 154 10.79 16.74 3.56
C PHE A 154 11.58 16.94 4.85
N ALA A 155 12.25 15.92 5.35
CA ALA A 155 13.12 16.02 6.53
C ALA A 155 14.33 16.92 6.32
N THR A 156 14.76 17.19 5.07
CA THR A 156 15.86 18.12 4.76
C THR A 156 15.45 19.60 4.77
N LEU A 157 14.16 19.90 4.91
CA LEU A 157 13.68 21.27 4.99
C LEU A 157 14.12 21.91 6.32
N THR A 158 14.60 23.14 6.24
CA THR A 158 14.78 23.95 7.45
C THR A 158 13.42 24.33 8.06
N ALA A 159 13.38 24.67 9.34
CA ALA A 159 12.15 25.12 10.00
C ALA A 159 11.45 26.22 9.19
N ARG A 160 12.23 27.20 8.70
CA ARG A 160 11.69 28.33 7.94
C ARG A 160 11.16 27.95 6.55
N GLU A 161 11.84 27.05 5.86
CA GLU A 161 11.33 26.52 4.58
C GLU A 161 10.03 25.75 4.78
N ARG A 162 9.91 24.97 5.86
CA ARG A 162 8.71 24.23 6.22
C ARG A 162 7.54 25.14 6.53
N GLU A 163 7.71 26.12 7.43
CA GLU A 163 6.69 27.13 7.76
C GLU A 163 6.15 27.84 6.52
N VAL A 164 7.05 28.29 5.65
CA VAL A 164 6.66 28.97 4.40
C VAL A 164 5.87 28.01 3.50
N LEU A 165 6.30 26.76 3.33
CA LEU A 165 5.58 25.79 2.48
C LEU A 165 4.22 25.41 3.06
N GLU A 166 4.08 25.27 4.36
CA GLU A 166 2.79 25.01 5.03
C GLU A 166 1.79 26.12 4.78
N LEU A 167 2.22 27.39 4.91
CA LEU A 167 1.39 28.55 4.60
C LEU A 167 1.06 28.67 3.10
N VAL A 168 1.99 28.32 2.23
CA VAL A 168 1.73 28.25 0.77
C VAL A 168 0.69 27.17 0.46
N LEU A 169 0.77 26.02 1.08
CA LEU A 169 -0.18 24.90 0.91
C LEU A 169 -1.57 25.22 1.49
N SER A 170 -1.65 26.10 2.52
CA SER A 170 -2.93 26.61 3.02
C SER A 170 -3.55 27.71 2.13
N GLY A 171 -2.92 28.01 0.97
CA GLY A 171 -3.44 28.98 -0.01
C GLY A 171 -3.07 30.45 0.27
N ARG A 172 -2.16 30.75 1.21
CA ARG A 172 -1.71 32.12 1.52
C ARG A 172 -0.86 32.69 0.39
N LEU A 173 -1.07 33.96 0.09
CA LEU A 173 -0.23 34.72 -0.84
C LEU A 173 1.11 35.09 -0.17
N ASN A 174 2.18 35.24 -0.96
CA ASN A 174 3.50 35.60 -0.43
C ASN A 174 3.48 36.86 0.45
N LYS A 175 2.66 37.84 0.12
CA LYS A 175 2.50 39.07 0.92
C LYS A 175 1.88 38.79 2.31
N GLN A 176 0.91 37.88 2.37
CA GLN A 176 0.27 37.46 3.63
C GLN A 176 1.25 36.67 4.50
N ILE A 177 1.99 35.74 3.88
CA ILE A 177 3.05 34.98 4.56
C ILE A 177 4.13 35.89 5.10
N ALA A 178 4.56 36.90 4.33
CA ALA A 178 5.55 37.87 4.75
C ALA A 178 5.10 38.66 6.01
N ALA A 179 3.85 39.08 6.03
CA ALA A 179 3.26 39.77 7.18
C ALA A 179 3.15 38.88 8.40
N GLU A 180 2.67 37.63 8.22
CA GLU A 180 2.48 36.63 9.29
C GLU A 180 3.81 36.21 9.93
N LEU A 181 4.85 36.02 9.10
CA LEU A 181 6.17 35.58 9.54
C LEU A 181 7.13 36.73 9.90
N GLY A 182 6.74 38.00 9.75
CA GLY A 182 7.55 39.18 10.05
C GLY A 182 8.81 39.30 9.17
N ILE A 183 8.74 38.91 7.89
CA ILE A 183 9.87 38.92 6.94
C ILE A 183 9.48 39.63 5.64
N ALA A 184 10.48 40.00 4.83
CA ALA A 184 10.24 40.59 3.53
C ALA A 184 9.65 39.54 2.53
N GLU A 185 8.77 39.99 1.62
CA GLU A 185 8.17 39.12 0.60
C GLU A 185 9.23 38.46 -0.29
N ILE A 186 10.33 39.13 -0.57
CA ILE A 186 11.45 38.54 -1.31
C ILE A 186 12.06 37.33 -0.56
N THR A 187 12.13 37.41 0.78
CA THR A 187 12.62 36.32 1.63
C THR A 187 11.67 35.12 1.58
N VAL A 188 10.34 35.37 1.57
CA VAL A 188 9.34 34.33 1.37
C VAL A 188 9.56 33.61 0.03
N LYS A 189 9.74 34.37 -1.07
CA LYS A 189 10.03 33.80 -2.41
C LYS A 189 11.29 32.94 -2.40
N VAL A 190 12.33 33.33 -1.69
CA VAL A 190 13.58 32.56 -1.56
C VAL A 190 13.35 31.26 -0.80
N HIS A 191 12.69 31.29 0.38
CA HIS A 191 12.40 30.09 1.16
C HIS A 191 11.49 29.14 0.41
N ARG A 192 10.41 29.65 -0.21
CA ARG A 192 9.51 28.86 -1.07
C ARG A 192 10.29 28.17 -2.19
N GLY A 193 11.11 28.89 -2.96
CA GLY A 193 11.89 28.32 -4.05
C GLY A 193 12.90 27.26 -3.59
N ARG A 194 13.55 27.47 -2.44
CA ARG A 194 14.47 26.48 -1.86
C ARG A 194 13.71 25.24 -1.38
N GLY A 195 12.61 25.41 -0.66
CA GLY A 195 11.80 24.31 -0.17
C GLY A 195 11.19 23.47 -1.31
N MET A 196 10.63 24.13 -2.34
CA MET A 196 10.11 23.45 -3.53
C MET A 196 11.20 22.62 -4.23
N ARG A 197 12.40 23.17 -4.39
CA ARG A 197 13.53 22.47 -5.01
C ARG A 197 13.98 21.24 -4.20
N LYS A 198 14.03 21.35 -2.86
CA LYS A 198 14.36 20.21 -1.98
C LYS A 198 13.31 19.10 -2.05
N LEU A 199 12.03 19.45 -2.16
CA LEU A 199 10.95 18.47 -2.36
C LEU A 199 10.91 17.90 -3.78
N GLY A 200 11.57 18.55 -4.76
CA GLY A 200 11.51 18.20 -6.17
C GLY A 200 10.24 18.70 -6.86
N ALA A 201 9.56 19.69 -6.29
CA ALA A 201 8.37 20.28 -6.90
C ALA A 201 8.76 21.35 -7.94
N THR A 202 8.34 21.16 -9.19
CA THR A 202 8.60 22.07 -10.32
C THR A 202 7.47 23.09 -10.51
N SER A 203 6.29 22.81 -9.95
CA SER A 203 5.12 23.68 -10.02
C SER A 203 4.37 23.72 -8.70
N PHE A 204 3.48 24.73 -8.54
CA PHE A 204 2.59 24.80 -7.38
C PHE A 204 1.62 23.59 -7.31
N ALA A 205 1.09 23.17 -8.44
CA ALA A 205 0.22 21.98 -8.50
C ALA A 205 0.94 20.72 -8.03
N GLU A 206 2.22 20.56 -8.37
CA GLU A 206 3.05 19.47 -7.89
C GLU A 206 3.32 19.56 -6.39
N LEU A 207 3.62 20.77 -5.89
CA LEU A 207 3.77 21.01 -4.45
C LEU A 207 2.51 20.62 -3.67
N VAL A 208 1.31 20.97 -4.16
CA VAL A 208 0.05 20.59 -3.54
C VAL A 208 -0.12 19.04 -3.50
N ARG A 209 0.20 18.34 -4.60
CA ARG A 209 0.15 16.87 -4.62
C ARG A 209 1.13 16.24 -3.63
N LEU A 210 2.36 16.76 -3.54
CA LEU A 210 3.36 16.29 -2.60
C LEU A 210 2.97 16.62 -1.14
N GLY A 211 2.40 17.79 -0.89
CA GLY A 211 1.86 18.19 0.41
C GLY A 211 0.75 17.25 0.89
N ALA A 212 -0.21 16.93 0.01
CA ALA A 212 -1.28 15.98 0.32
C ALA A 212 -0.73 14.58 0.66
N ARG A 213 0.29 14.10 -0.08
CA ARG A 213 0.96 12.81 0.21
C ARG A 213 1.72 12.82 1.54
N LEU A 214 2.18 13.98 2.01
CA LEU A 214 2.86 14.15 3.30
C LEU A 214 1.88 14.39 4.45
N GLY A 215 0.59 14.64 4.16
CA GLY A 215 -0.39 15.08 5.15
C GLY A 215 -0.16 16.53 5.63
N VAL A 216 0.56 17.33 4.83
CA VAL A 216 0.88 18.73 5.12
C VAL A 216 -0.05 19.64 4.32
N GLY A 217 -0.61 20.67 4.97
CA GLY A 217 -1.50 21.63 4.31
C GLY A 217 -2.95 21.17 4.10
N VAL A 218 -3.33 19.98 4.55
CA VAL A 218 -4.73 19.53 4.62
C VAL A 218 -5.25 19.82 6.03
N GLY A 219 -5.11 21.06 6.47
CA GLY A 219 -5.55 21.49 7.78
C GLY A 219 -6.41 22.75 7.69
N GLU A 220 -7.60 22.67 8.23
CA GLU A 220 -8.38 23.77 8.82
C GLU A 220 -9.25 24.68 7.95
N ALA A 221 -9.59 24.32 6.74
CA ALA A 221 -10.77 24.95 6.12
C ALA A 221 -12.11 24.38 6.67
N GLY A 222 -12.09 23.59 7.74
CA GLY A 222 -13.29 22.92 8.27
C GLY A 222 -13.40 22.83 9.80
N ARG A 223 -12.50 23.40 10.57
CA ARG A 223 -12.67 23.49 12.05
C ARG A 223 -12.91 24.91 12.49
N THR A 224 -14.14 25.37 12.34
CA THR A 224 -14.67 26.44 13.19
C THR A 224 -14.67 25.94 14.63
N ALA A 225 -13.87 26.61 15.48
CA ALA A 225 -13.85 26.35 16.90
C ALA A 225 -15.26 26.48 17.48
N PRO A 226 -15.73 25.52 18.30
CA PRO A 226 -16.90 25.78 19.14
C PRO A 226 -16.49 26.68 20.28
N GLN A 227 -17.07 27.88 20.29
CA GLN A 227 -17.07 28.77 21.44
C GLN A 227 -17.60 27.99 22.65
N ALA A 228 -16.84 28.04 23.74
CA ALA A 228 -17.24 27.56 25.02
C ALA A 228 -18.43 28.36 25.54
N THR A 229 -19.61 27.76 25.58
CA THR A 229 -20.68 28.13 26.50
C THR A 229 -21.12 26.92 27.30
N ALA A 230 -21.07 27.11 28.59
CA ALA A 230 -21.33 26.12 29.62
C ALA A 230 -22.81 25.65 29.66
N ARG A 231 -22.96 24.45 30.21
CA ARG A 231 -24.13 23.86 30.90
C ARG A 231 -25.06 23.00 30.04
N GLY A 232 -25.16 21.72 30.49
CA GLY A 232 -26.33 20.91 30.25
C GLY A 232 -26.06 19.42 30.11
N THR A 233 -26.11 18.68 31.20
CA THR A 233 -26.18 17.22 31.33
C THR A 233 -27.21 16.59 30.39
N ARG A 234 -26.86 15.53 29.62
CA ARG A 234 -27.56 14.23 29.61
C ARG A 234 -27.15 13.32 28.44
N ARG A 235 -26.76 12.09 28.80
CA ARG A 235 -27.05 10.77 28.25
C ARG A 235 -26.69 10.46 26.77
N PHE A 236 -25.78 9.47 26.67
CA PHE A 236 -25.68 8.33 25.74
C PHE A 236 -26.18 8.49 24.29
N ALA A 237 -25.24 8.54 23.37
CA ALA A 237 -25.33 7.88 22.05
C ALA A 237 -23.90 7.65 21.53
N VAL A 238 -23.62 6.42 21.10
CA VAL A 238 -22.37 5.99 20.47
C VAL A 238 -22.33 6.56 19.05
N PRO A 239 -21.31 7.33 18.64
CA PRO A 239 -21.15 7.70 17.25
C PRO A 239 -20.27 6.66 16.56
N GLY A 240 -20.79 6.13 15.46
CA GLY A 240 -20.04 5.32 14.53
C GLY A 240 -18.87 6.10 13.92
N THR A 241 -17.72 5.50 13.95
CA THR A 241 -16.49 5.94 13.29
C THR A 241 -16.64 5.83 11.79
N GLN A 242 -16.77 6.96 11.09
CA GLN A 242 -16.48 7.05 9.66
C GLN A 242 -15.17 7.80 9.48
N SER A 243 -14.07 7.07 9.44
CA SER A 243 -12.87 7.56 8.79
C SER A 243 -12.80 6.91 7.39
N ARG A 244 -13.10 7.69 6.38
CA ARG A 244 -12.84 7.32 4.99
C ARG A 244 -11.36 7.57 4.71
N ASP A 245 -10.55 6.56 4.89
CA ASP A 245 -9.24 6.50 4.25
C ASP A 245 -9.45 5.86 2.88
N GLU A 246 -9.35 6.69 1.86
CA GLU A 246 -9.37 6.30 0.46
C GLU A 246 -8.00 5.75 0.08
N THR A 247 -7.66 4.58 0.65
CA THR A 247 -6.46 3.85 0.26
C THR A 247 -6.69 3.22 -1.11
N ALA A 248 -5.88 3.65 -2.06
CA ALA A 248 -5.82 3.24 -3.45
C ALA A 248 -6.04 1.72 -3.62
N ARG A 249 -7.24 1.37 -4.06
CA ARG A 249 -7.59 0.02 -4.49
C ARG A 249 -6.83 -0.31 -5.76
N CYS A 250 -6.26 -1.49 -5.82
CA CYS A 250 -5.91 -2.13 -7.07
C CYS A 250 -7.18 -2.23 -7.94
N PRO A 251 -7.17 -1.85 -9.23
CA PRO A 251 -8.37 -1.91 -10.05
C PRO A 251 -8.77 -3.37 -10.24
N ALA A 252 -9.85 -3.78 -9.59
CA ALA A 252 -10.53 -5.01 -9.93
C ALA A 252 -11.10 -4.83 -11.33
N ARG A 253 -10.60 -5.57 -12.31
CA ARG A 253 -11.24 -5.67 -13.64
C ARG A 253 -12.61 -6.31 -13.46
N GLY A 254 -13.59 -5.65 -14.07
CA GLY A 254 -15.01 -5.92 -13.96
C GLY A 254 -15.38 -7.39 -14.10
N MET A 255 -16.20 -7.82 -13.21
CA MET A 255 -17.04 -8.99 -13.30
C MET A 255 -18.31 -8.60 -14.10
N GLU A 256 -18.16 -8.37 -15.41
CA GLU A 256 -19.23 -8.35 -16.39
C GLU A 256 -18.95 -9.49 -17.35
N ASP A 257 -19.70 -10.59 -17.17
CA ASP A 257 -20.17 -11.54 -18.18
C ASP A 257 -20.47 -12.89 -17.51
N LEU A 258 -21.62 -13.00 -16.89
CA LEU A 258 -22.34 -14.28 -16.70
C LEU A 258 -23.84 -14.00 -16.48
N ALA A 259 -24.49 -13.42 -17.52
CA ALA A 259 -25.94 -13.48 -17.66
C ALA A 259 -26.25 -13.80 -19.11
N GLY A 260 -26.53 -15.07 -19.37
CA GLY A 260 -27.10 -15.48 -20.64
C GLY A 260 -26.60 -16.83 -21.11
N ILE A 261 -27.19 -17.90 -20.61
CA ILE A 261 -27.60 -19.06 -21.43
C ILE A 261 -28.70 -19.77 -20.62
N SER A 262 -29.88 -19.73 -21.19
CA SER A 262 -31.06 -20.55 -20.86
C SER A 262 -30.78 -22.00 -21.11
#